data_15902a374d415729aaa0144571043e2a
#
_entry.id   15902a374d415729aaa0144571043e2a
#
_cell.length_a   1.000
_cell.length_b   1.000
_cell.length_c   1.000
_cell.angle_alpha   90.00
_cell.angle_beta   90.00
_cell.angle_gamma   90.00
#
_symmetry.space_group_name_H-M   'P 1'
#
loop_
_entity.id
_entity.type
_entity.pdbx_description
1 polymer ?
#
loop_
_entity_poly.entity_id
_entity_poly.type
_entity_poly.pdbx_seq_one_letter_code
_entity_poly.pdbx_strand_id
1 'polypeptide(L)'
;MGISAKEIVTGRKTFFITPDTSLIPESYLEDYFALGYECYFIENDKRVKLEKKIDILISLFNDVIFFFNIDYRIEGIEWPVLIRNLIESYSNNASIGVIYTKRQTKEERLKLEQKYLYEMGLNCGCIQLEYQKKQNFEIIEKILYANQAQGRRKNIRALCTSACTYTFVVEHQSFTGSLQDISVSHFSFISPENALNIQLYEKIKDFHFNIRGFLFRSDAVLIMQRK
;
A
#
# COMPACT_ATOMS: atom_id res chain seq x y z
N MET A 1 -1.99 24.36 -7.76
CA MET A 1 -1.64 23.46 -6.64
C MET A 1 -1.10 22.16 -7.22
N GLY A 2 0.20 21.89 -7.09
CA GLY A 2 0.79 20.63 -7.53
C GLY A 2 0.27 19.49 -6.65
N ILE A 3 -0.03 18.33 -7.24
CA ILE A 3 -0.31 17.11 -6.47
C ILE A 3 0.96 16.75 -5.73
N SER A 4 0.96 16.76 -4.41
CA SER A 4 2.11 16.28 -3.65
C SER A 4 2.25 14.78 -3.82
N ALA A 5 3.47 14.24 -3.68
CA ALA A 5 3.69 12.79 -3.68
C ALA A 5 2.81 12.07 -2.65
N LYS A 6 2.41 12.76 -1.56
CA LYS A 6 1.46 12.29 -0.54
C LYS A 6 0.02 12.11 -1.06
N GLU A 7 -0.39 12.83 -2.10
CA GLU A 7 -1.73 12.70 -2.71
C GLU A 7 -1.79 11.57 -3.75
N ILE A 8 -0.64 11.09 -4.20
CA ILE A 8 -0.54 9.97 -5.16
C ILE A 8 -0.66 8.64 -4.42
N VAL A 9 -0.31 8.60 -3.16
CA VAL A 9 -0.46 7.42 -2.30
C VAL A 9 -1.93 7.20 -1.98
N THR A 10 -2.46 6.11 -2.46
CA THR A 10 -3.90 5.90 -2.61
C THR A 10 -4.56 5.18 -1.46
N GLY A 11 -3.86 4.93 -0.38
CA GLY A 11 -4.39 4.25 0.79
C GLY A 11 -3.38 4.25 1.92
N ARG A 12 -3.78 3.69 3.04
CA ARG A 12 -2.90 3.47 4.18
C ARG A 12 -1.95 2.33 3.84
N LYS A 13 -0.63 2.57 3.96
CA LYS A 13 0.35 1.49 3.78
C LYS A 13 0.26 0.49 4.92
N THR A 14 0.20 -0.78 4.57
CA THR A 14 0.08 -1.86 5.54
C THR A 14 1.36 -2.69 5.58
N PHE A 15 1.88 -2.89 6.76
CA PHE A 15 3.11 -3.63 7.00
C PHE A 15 2.83 -4.86 7.88
N PHE A 16 3.10 -6.04 7.33
CA PHE A 16 3.08 -7.29 8.08
C PHE A 16 4.46 -7.52 8.68
N ILE A 17 4.53 -7.52 10.00
CA ILE A 17 5.79 -7.67 10.75
C ILE A 17 6.03 -9.13 11.02
N THR A 18 7.21 -9.61 10.65
CA THR A 18 7.63 -11.01 10.80
C THR A 18 6.59 -11.98 10.22
N PRO A 19 6.42 -11.95 8.90
CA PRO A 19 5.39 -12.76 8.25
C PRO A 19 5.68 -14.25 8.38
N ASP A 20 4.63 -15.01 8.57
CA ASP A 20 4.66 -16.45 8.33
C ASP A 20 4.20 -16.70 6.90
N THR A 21 5.15 -16.86 5.97
CA THR A 21 4.87 -17.08 4.56
C THR A 21 4.18 -18.43 4.28
N SER A 22 4.15 -19.32 5.27
CA SER A 22 3.34 -20.53 5.17
C SER A 22 1.84 -20.25 5.26
N LEU A 23 1.45 -19.21 5.97
CA LEU A 23 0.06 -18.78 6.15
C LEU A 23 -0.36 -17.63 5.25
N ILE A 24 0.59 -16.73 4.95
CA ILE A 24 0.40 -15.57 4.08
C ILE A 24 1.51 -15.61 3.01
N PRO A 25 1.30 -16.28 1.88
CA PRO A 25 2.28 -16.34 0.81
C PRO A 25 2.62 -14.95 0.25
N GLU A 26 3.85 -14.74 -0.15
CA GLU A 26 4.30 -13.48 -0.77
C GLU A 26 3.50 -13.12 -2.03
N SER A 27 3.05 -14.12 -2.80
CA SER A 27 2.18 -13.91 -3.96
C SER A 27 0.88 -13.17 -3.62
N TYR A 28 0.39 -13.24 -2.38
CA TYR A 28 -0.79 -12.49 -1.96
C TYR A 28 -0.57 -10.99 -1.92
N LEU A 29 0.67 -10.52 -1.79
CA LEU A 29 0.96 -9.09 -1.88
C LEU A 29 0.61 -8.55 -3.28
N GLU A 30 0.92 -9.29 -4.34
CA GLU A 30 0.57 -8.93 -5.71
C GLU A 30 -0.95 -8.88 -5.90
N ASP A 31 -1.67 -9.86 -5.35
CA ASP A 31 -3.13 -9.90 -5.39
C ASP A 31 -3.75 -8.73 -4.62
N TYR A 32 -3.22 -8.38 -3.43
CA TYR A 32 -3.66 -7.20 -2.68
C TYR A 32 -3.35 -5.90 -3.41
N PHE A 33 -2.20 -5.79 -4.05
CA PHE A 33 -1.87 -4.66 -4.91
C PHE A 33 -2.86 -4.51 -6.07
N ALA A 34 -3.25 -5.61 -6.70
CA ALA A 34 -4.25 -5.60 -7.78
C ALA A 34 -5.62 -5.11 -7.29
N LEU A 35 -5.96 -5.36 -6.02
CA LEU A 35 -7.18 -4.86 -5.36
C LEU A 35 -7.06 -3.42 -4.83
N GLY A 36 -5.89 -2.79 -4.93
CA GLY A 36 -5.65 -1.42 -4.49
C GLY A 36 -5.13 -1.28 -3.06
N TYR A 37 -4.67 -2.36 -2.43
CA TYR A 37 -4.05 -2.34 -1.10
C TYR A 37 -2.53 -2.33 -1.21
N GLU A 38 -1.86 -1.37 -0.59
CA GLU A 38 -0.40 -1.33 -0.50
C GLU A 38 0.08 -2.10 0.73
N CYS A 39 0.44 -3.35 0.51
CA CYS A 39 0.89 -4.28 1.56
C CYS A 39 2.36 -4.65 1.38
N TYR A 40 3.08 -4.75 2.49
CA TYR A 40 4.50 -5.06 2.53
C TYR A 40 4.81 -6.03 3.67
N PHE A 41 5.80 -6.90 3.46
CA PHE A 41 6.38 -7.69 4.54
C PHE A 41 7.62 -7.01 5.12
N ILE A 42 7.73 -6.99 6.44
CA ILE A 42 8.91 -6.52 7.16
C ILE A 42 9.53 -7.70 7.90
N GLU A 43 10.66 -8.12 7.42
CA GLU A 43 11.43 -9.18 8.03
C GLU A 43 12.31 -8.66 9.17
N ASN A 44 12.53 -9.51 10.16
CA ASN A 44 13.53 -9.28 11.19
C ASN A 44 14.90 -9.76 10.70
N ASP A 45 15.61 -8.91 9.99
CA ASP A 45 17.01 -9.17 9.65
C ASP A 45 17.95 -8.59 10.72
N LYS A 46 19.18 -9.09 10.78
CA LYS A 46 20.17 -8.64 11.77
C LYS A 46 20.80 -7.27 11.46
N ARG A 47 20.47 -6.64 10.32
CA ARG A 47 21.10 -5.39 9.87
C ARG A 47 20.56 -4.17 10.59
N VAL A 48 19.24 -4.12 10.76
CA VAL A 48 18.54 -3.02 11.42
C VAL A 48 17.54 -3.62 12.41
N LYS A 49 17.57 -3.17 13.67
CA LYS A 49 16.61 -3.59 14.69
C LYS A 49 15.18 -3.29 14.25
N LEU A 50 14.25 -4.17 14.60
CA LEU A 50 12.86 -4.07 14.19
C LEU A 50 12.21 -2.76 14.64
N GLU A 51 12.44 -2.33 15.88
CA GLU A 51 11.93 -1.06 16.39
C GLU A 51 12.37 0.11 15.52
N LYS A 52 13.65 0.15 15.15
CA LYS A 52 14.18 1.20 14.28
C LYS A 52 13.57 1.18 12.88
N LYS A 53 13.28 0.00 12.32
CA LYS A 53 12.55 -0.12 11.05
C LYS A 53 11.16 0.49 11.17
N ILE A 54 10.45 0.18 12.24
CA ILE A 54 9.09 0.70 12.50
C ILE A 54 9.13 2.23 12.64
N ASP A 55 10.05 2.77 13.42
CA ASP A 55 10.21 4.22 13.59
C ASP A 55 10.48 4.94 12.26
N ILE A 56 11.35 4.36 11.42
CA ILE A 56 11.62 4.90 10.08
C ILE A 56 10.36 4.89 9.22
N LEU A 57 9.61 3.78 9.21
CA LEU A 57 8.39 3.68 8.41
C LEU A 57 7.33 4.69 8.87
N ILE A 58 7.15 4.87 10.17
CA ILE A 58 6.22 5.89 10.70
C ILE A 58 6.68 7.30 10.35
N SER A 59 7.99 7.56 10.36
CA SER A 59 8.53 8.87 9.97
C SER A 59 8.41 9.18 8.48
N LEU A 60 8.47 8.17 7.63
CA LEU A 60 8.36 8.32 6.18
C LEU A 60 6.91 8.40 5.69
N PHE A 61 6.01 7.66 6.35
CA PHE A 61 4.63 7.53 5.94
C PHE A 61 3.70 7.96 7.08
N ASN A 62 2.77 8.85 6.78
CA ASN A 62 1.72 9.19 7.73
C ASN A 62 0.59 8.15 7.64
N ASP A 63 -0.01 7.80 8.79
CA ASP A 63 -1.18 6.95 8.88
C ASP A 63 -0.95 5.54 8.28
N VAL A 64 -0.02 4.81 8.88
CA VAL A 64 0.35 3.44 8.51
C VAL A 64 -0.41 2.42 9.35
N ILE A 65 -0.51 1.19 8.82
CA ILE A 65 -1.08 0.04 9.54
C ILE A 65 0.03 -0.99 9.74
N PHE A 66 0.18 -1.46 10.97
CA PHE A 66 1.08 -2.56 11.30
C PHE A 66 0.30 -3.77 11.81
N PHE A 67 0.59 -4.95 11.24
CA PHE A 67 0.13 -6.23 11.75
C PHE A 67 1.31 -7.04 12.27
N PHE A 68 1.32 -7.33 13.57
CA PHE A 68 2.36 -8.12 14.22
C PHE A 68 1.95 -9.59 14.30
N ASN A 69 2.80 -10.50 13.79
CA ASN A 69 2.62 -11.92 14.00
C ASN A 69 3.15 -12.29 15.40
N ILE A 70 2.24 -12.40 16.37
CA ILE A 70 2.59 -12.64 17.76
C ILE A 70 2.99 -14.07 18.07
N ASP A 71 2.81 -15.00 17.13
CA ASP A 71 3.31 -16.37 17.24
C ASP A 71 4.79 -16.47 16.89
N TYR A 72 5.31 -15.51 16.14
CA TYR A 72 6.70 -15.47 15.79
C TYR A 72 7.53 -14.87 16.93
N ARG A 73 8.51 -15.65 17.41
CA ARG A 73 9.39 -15.22 18.52
C ARG A 73 10.64 -14.56 17.96
N ILE A 74 10.97 -13.39 18.48
CA ILE A 74 12.21 -12.67 18.18
C ILE A 74 12.97 -12.54 19.50
N GLU A 75 14.26 -12.91 19.49
CA GLU A 75 15.11 -12.77 20.66
C GLU A 75 15.20 -11.30 21.11
N GLY A 76 14.97 -11.07 22.38
CA GLY A 76 14.98 -9.73 22.96
C GLY A 76 13.73 -8.88 22.72
N ILE A 77 12.70 -9.41 22.03
CA ILE A 77 11.43 -8.71 21.82
C ILE A 77 10.29 -9.42 22.54
N GLU A 78 9.63 -8.68 23.41
CA GLU A 78 8.33 -9.04 23.99
C GLU A 78 7.22 -8.27 23.29
N TRP A 79 6.42 -8.96 22.48
CA TRP A 79 5.35 -8.33 21.68
C TRP A 79 4.43 -7.38 22.47
N PRO A 80 3.94 -7.77 23.66
CA PRO A 80 3.06 -6.88 24.42
C PRO A 80 3.74 -5.57 24.84
N VAL A 81 5.03 -5.61 25.15
CA VAL A 81 5.80 -4.42 25.54
C VAL A 81 6.05 -3.53 24.34
N LEU A 82 6.55 -4.11 23.23
CA LEU A 82 6.78 -3.36 22.01
C LEU A 82 5.50 -2.70 21.48
N ILE A 83 4.40 -3.45 21.40
CA ILE A 83 3.12 -2.95 20.89
C ILE A 83 2.58 -1.82 21.76
N ARG A 84 2.66 -1.95 23.09
CA ARG A 84 2.23 -0.89 24.01
C ARG A 84 3.03 0.39 23.81
N ASN A 85 4.36 0.28 23.73
CA ASN A 85 5.23 1.44 23.50
C ASN A 85 4.89 2.13 22.17
N LEU A 86 4.57 1.37 21.12
CA LEU A 86 4.18 1.93 19.82
C LEU A 86 2.83 2.64 19.88
N ILE A 87 1.85 2.09 20.61
CA ILE A 87 0.55 2.74 20.80
C ILE A 87 0.73 4.07 21.54
N GLU A 88 1.50 4.07 22.63
CA GLU A 88 1.76 5.28 23.43
C GLU A 88 2.52 6.35 22.64
N SER A 89 3.47 5.95 21.80
CA SER A 89 4.32 6.88 21.05
C SER A 89 3.69 7.39 19.74
N TYR A 90 2.84 6.60 19.10
CA TYR A 90 2.42 6.84 17.70
C TYR A 90 0.91 6.68 17.45
N SER A 91 0.06 6.86 18.46
CA SER A 91 -1.40 6.67 18.38
C SER A 91 -2.09 7.43 17.22
N ASN A 92 -1.54 8.57 16.82
CA ASN A 92 -2.10 9.40 15.74
C ASN A 92 -1.57 9.05 14.33
N ASN A 93 -0.43 8.34 14.25
CA ASN A 93 0.29 8.11 12.99
C ASN A 93 0.33 6.64 12.59
N ALA A 94 0.00 5.74 13.48
CA ALA A 94 0.00 4.31 13.22
C ALA A 94 -1.22 3.62 13.83
N SER A 95 -1.77 2.71 13.06
CA SER A 95 -2.81 1.79 13.54
C SER A 95 -2.21 0.40 13.68
N ILE A 96 -2.56 -0.29 14.75
CA ILE A 96 -1.91 -1.54 15.14
C ILE A 96 -2.93 -2.66 15.28
N GLY A 97 -2.61 -3.80 14.68
CA GLY A 97 -3.30 -5.06 14.87
C GLY A 97 -2.31 -6.20 15.14
N VAL A 98 -2.80 -7.31 15.62
CA VAL A 98 -2.03 -8.53 15.81
C VAL A 98 -2.63 -9.67 15.00
N ILE A 99 -1.74 -10.55 14.54
CA ILE A 99 -2.09 -11.77 13.81
C ILE A 99 -1.58 -12.95 14.62
N TYR A 100 -2.38 -13.99 14.70
CA TYR A 100 -2.02 -15.25 15.34
C TYR A 100 -2.70 -16.43 14.64
N THR A 101 -2.12 -17.61 14.76
CA THR A 101 -2.73 -18.84 14.25
C THR A 101 -3.84 -19.32 15.17
N LYS A 102 -4.74 -20.12 14.63
CA LYS A 102 -5.84 -20.74 15.36
C LYS A 102 -5.36 -21.40 16.65
N ARG A 103 -5.97 -21.03 17.76
CA ARG A 103 -5.72 -21.65 19.06
C ARG A 103 -6.58 -22.88 19.24
N GLN A 104 -6.06 -23.86 20.00
CA GLN A 104 -6.75 -25.12 20.24
C GLN A 104 -7.98 -24.94 21.12
N THR A 105 -7.93 -23.98 22.05
CA THR A 105 -9.02 -23.73 22.98
C THR A 105 -9.63 -22.34 22.81
N LYS A 106 -10.93 -22.26 23.13
CA LYS A 106 -11.65 -20.98 23.16
C LYS A 106 -11.07 -20.03 24.22
N GLU A 107 -10.60 -20.61 25.35
CA GLU A 107 -10.03 -19.80 26.41
C GLU A 107 -8.73 -19.10 26.03
N GLU A 108 -7.85 -19.77 25.29
CA GLU A 108 -6.61 -19.14 24.77
C GLU A 108 -6.92 -17.97 23.85
N ARG A 109 -7.92 -18.13 22.97
CA ARG A 109 -8.37 -17.05 22.10
C ARG A 109 -8.92 -15.87 22.90
N LEU A 110 -9.79 -16.13 23.86
CA LEU A 110 -10.37 -15.08 24.71
C LEU A 110 -9.30 -14.33 25.51
N LYS A 111 -8.26 -15.02 26.01
CA LYS A 111 -7.12 -14.37 26.68
C LYS A 111 -6.34 -13.44 25.75
N LEU A 112 -6.13 -13.82 24.49
CA LEU A 112 -5.48 -12.95 23.50
C LEU A 112 -6.35 -11.74 23.17
N GLU A 113 -7.63 -11.95 22.91
CA GLU A 113 -8.58 -10.88 22.65
C GLU A 113 -8.68 -9.92 23.84
N GLN A 114 -8.79 -10.45 25.07
CA GLN A 114 -8.78 -9.65 26.29
C GLN A 114 -7.53 -8.76 26.37
N LYS A 115 -6.36 -9.34 26.19
CA LYS A 115 -5.08 -8.64 26.28
C LYS A 115 -4.91 -7.57 25.21
N TYR A 116 -5.17 -7.91 23.93
CA TYR A 116 -4.83 -7.03 22.83
C TYR A 116 -5.98 -6.07 22.46
N LEU A 117 -7.23 -6.52 22.44
CA LEU A 117 -8.35 -5.65 22.09
C LEU A 117 -8.80 -4.78 23.26
N TYR A 118 -8.99 -5.39 24.44
CA TYR A 118 -9.63 -4.67 25.55
C TYR A 118 -8.62 -3.95 26.46
N GLU A 119 -7.48 -4.58 26.79
CA GLU A 119 -6.50 -3.97 27.68
C GLU A 119 -5.56 -3.01 26.95
N MET A 120 -5.14 -3.34 25.72
CA MET A 120 -4.24 -2.49 24.93
C MET A 120 -4.99 -1.57 23.95
N GLY A 121 -6.25 -1.85 23.63
CA GLY A 121 -7.06 -1.03 22.75
C GLY A 121 -6.61 -1.03 21.28
N LEU A 122 -6.20 -2.18 20.73
CA LEU A 122 -5.78 -2.26 19.34
C LEU A 122 -6.91 -1.85 18.40
N ASN A 123 -6.64 -0.90 17.52
CA ASN A 123 -7.60 -0.33 16.58
C ASN A 123 -7.74 -1.12 15.27
N CYS A 124 -6.75 -1.95 14.90
CA CYS A 124 -6.82 -2.80 13.70
C CYS A 124 -7.16 -4.27 14.02
N GLY A 125 -7.45 -4.61 15.27
CA GLY A 125 -7.97 -5.90 15.62
C GLY A 125 -6.94 -6.93 16.08
N CYS A 126 -7.47 -8.07 16.54
CA CYS A 126 -6.74 -9.26 16.95
C CYS A 126 -7.21 -10.42 16.05
N ILE A 127 -6.38 -10.81 15.09
CA ILE A 127 -6.80 -11.55 13.89
C ILE A 127 -6.34 -13.00 14.01
N GLN A 128 -7.28 -13.91 14.04
CA GLN A 128 -7.00 -15.33 13.95
C GLN A 128 -6.88 -15.74 12.46
N LEU A 129 -5.73 -16.30 12.09
CA LEU A 129 -5.54 -16.94 10.80
C LEU A 129 -5.82 -18.44 10.88
N GLU A 130 -6.31 -18.99 9.79
CA GLU A 130 -6.58 -20.41 9.63
C GLU A 130 -5.37 -21.13 9.00
N TYR A 131 -5.37 -22.46 9.06
CA TYR A 131 -4.32 -23.24 8.38
C TYR A 131 -4.49 -23.28 6.85
N GLN A 132 -5.67 -22.88 6.35
CA GLN A 132 -5.98 -22.82 4.93
C GLN A 132 -5.65 -21.43 4.35
N LYS A 133 -4.65 -21.38 3.47
CA LYS A 133 -4.14 -20.13 2.87
C LYS A 133 -5.24 -19.28 2.20
N LYS A 134 -6.13 -19.92 1.43
CA LYS A 134 -7.22 -19.20 0.74
C LYS A 134 -8.14 -18.45 1.70
N GLN A 135 -8.46 -19.05 2.85
CA GLN A 135 -9.29 -18.37 3.87
C GLN A 135 -8.55 -17.17 4.48
N ASN A 136 -7.23 -17.28 4.65
CA ASN A 136 -6.42 -16.17 5.15
C ASN A 136 -6.41 -14.97 4.20
N PHE A 137 -6.39 -15.19 2.89
CA PHE A 137 -6.51 -14.11 1.91
C PHE A 137 -7.79 -13.31 2.14
N GLU A 138 -8.94 -14.00 2.21
CA GLU A 138 -10.25 -13.36 2.42
C GLU A 138 -10.37 -12.67 3.78
N ILE A 139 -9.78 -13.27 4.84
CA ILE A 139 -9.77 -12.67 6.19
C ILE A 139 -8.99 -11.35 6.16
N ILE A 140 -7.79 -11.36 5.61
CA ILE A 140 -6.92 -10.18 5.54
C ILE A 140 -7.53 -9.12 4.65
N GLU A 141 -8.08 -9.47 3.49
CA GLU A 141 -8.77 -8.52 2.61
C GLU A 141 -9.89 -7.78 3.33
N LYS A 142 -10.76 -8.49 4.05
CA LYS A 142 -11.84 -7.89 4.84
C LYS A 142 -11.32 -6.93 5.89
N ILE A 143 -10.19 -7.26 6.52
CA ILE A 143 -9.58 -6.41 7.54
C ILE A 143 -8.94 -5.17 6.92
N LEU A 144 -8.24 -5.31 5.82
CA LEU A 144 -7.69 -4.19 5.05
C LEU A 144 -8.80 -3.23 4.63
N TYR A 145 -9.92 -3.76 4.15
CA TYR A 145 -11.09 -2.98 3.79
C TYR A 145 -11.70 -2.25 4.99
N ALA A 146 -11.92 -2.96 6.10
CA ALA A 146 -12.48 -2.39 7.33
C ALA A 146 -11.61 -1.27 7.93
N ASN A 147 -10.29 -1.36 7.76
CA ASN A 147 -9.33 -0.36 8.22
C ASN A 147 -9.03 0.73 7.17
N GLN A 148 -9.84 0.84 6.14
CA GLN A 148 -9.70 1.85 5.08
C GLN A 148 -8.30 1.84 4.41
N ALA A 149 -7.69 0.67 4.33
CA ALA A 149 -6.39 0.49 3.69
C ALA A 149 -6.47 0.64 2.16
N GLN A 150 -7.67 0.49 1.60
CA GLN A 150 -7.90 0.73 0.18
C GLN A 150 -7.84 2.23 -0.12
N GLY A 151 -7.05 2.60 -1.11
CA GLY A 151 -6.96 3.96 -1.58
C GLY A 151 -8.24 4.44 -2.28
N ARG A 152 -8.38 5.76 -2.42
CA ARG A 152 -9.48 6.38 -3.20
C ARG A 152 -9.44 5.99 -4.68
N ARG A 153 -8.34 5.43 -5.15
CA ARG A 153 -8.14 5.01 -6.54
C ARG A 153 -8.33 3.51 -6.66
N LYS A 154 -9.08 3.11 -7.67
CA LYS A 154 -9.30 1.69 -7.98
C LYS A 154 -8.01 0.94 -8.33
N ASN A 155 -7.03 1.64 -8.87
CA ASN A 155 -5.76 1.06 -9.31
C ASN A 155 -4.58 1.85 -8.73
N ILE A 156 -3.56 1.15 -8.26
CA ILE A 156 -2.30 1.73 -7.79
C ILE A 156 -1.61 2.43 -8.97
N ARG A 157 -0.97 3.56 -8.71
CA ARG A 157 -0.14 4.28 -9.67
C ARG A 157 1.32 4.15 -9.31
N ALA A 158 2.11 3.71 -10.26
CA ALA A 158 3.56 3.72 -10.15
C ALA A 158 4.10 5.09 -10.55
N LEU A 159 5.00 5.64 -9.73
CA LEU A 159 5.76 6.84 -10.11
C LEU A 159 6.68 6.53 -11.27
N CYS A 160 6.68 7.41 -12.25
CA CYS A 160 7.52 7.32 -13.42
C CYS A 160 8.87 7.99 -13.17
N THR A 161 9.92 7.41 -13.73
CA THR A 161 11.27 8.01 -13.80
C THR A 161 11.43 8.76 -15.12
N SER A 162 12.54 9.48 -15.31
CA SER A 162 12.89 10.13 -16.57
C SER A 162 12.97 9.19 -17.79
N ALA A 163 13.06 7.87 -17.54
CA ALA A 163 13.03 6.84 -18.60
C ALA A 163 11.59 6.47 -19.05
N CYS A 164 10.57 7.09 -18.45
CA CYS A 164 9.18 6.91 -18.85
C CYS A 164 8.71 8.14 -19.62
N THR A 165 8.52 7.98 -20.92
CA THR A 165 8.17 9.09 -21.82
C THR A 165 6.88 8.82 -22.58
N TYR A 166 6.31 9.87 -23.12
CA TYR A 166 5.15 9.79 -24.00
C TYR A 166 5.36 10.58 -25.29
N THR A 167 4.61 10.20 -26.33
CA THR A 167 4.47 10.97 -27.57
C THR A 167 3.05 10.81 -28.10
N PHE A 168 2.44 11.91 -28.53
CA PHE A 168 1.15 11.91 -29.22
C PHE A 168 1.06 13.08 -30.22
N VAL A 169 0.09 13.02 -31.11
CA VAL A 169 -0.12 14.05 -32.14
C VAL A 169 -1.52 14.61 -32.01
N VAL A 170 -1.64 15.92 -31.94
CA VAL A 170 -2.89 16.67 -31.98
C VAL A 170 -2.74 17.82 -32.99
N GLU A 171 -3.73 18.03 -33.88
CA GLU A 171 -3.73 19.07 -34.88
C GLU A 171 -2.43 19.14 -35.71
N HIS A 172 -1.88 17.98 -36.09
CA HIS A 172 -0.60 17.85 -36.84
C HIS A 172 0.66 18.27 -36.04
N GLN A 173 0.52 18.57 -34.76
CA GLN A 173 1.66 18.85 -33.89
C GLN A 173 1.99 17.63 -33.00
N SER A 174 3.27 17.29 -32.93
CA SER A 174 3.76 16.21 -32.10
C SER A 174 4.18 16.74 -30.74
N PHE A 175 3.69 16.11 -29.69
CA PHE A 175 4.00 16.41 -28.30
C PHE A 175 4.75 15.25 -27.67
N THR A 176 5.90 15.51 -27.07
CA THR A 176 6.72 14.52 -26.38
C THR A 176 7.11 15.04 -25.01
N GLY A 177 7.11 14.19 -24.01
CA GLY A 177 7.51 14.55 -22.65
C GLY A 177 7.64 13.37 -21.73
N SER A 178 7.75 13.65 -20.43
CA SER A 178 7.89 12.63 -19.39
C SER A 178 6.57 12.37 -18.70
N LEU A 179 6.31 11.08 -18.40
CA LEU A 179 5.20 10.67 -17.54
C LEU A 179 5.54 10.97 -16.08
N GLN A 180 4.54 11.33 -15.29
CA GLN A 180 4.67 11.50 -13.84
C GLN A 180 4.30 10.25 -13.09
N ASP A 181 3.15 9.68 -13.41
CA ASP A 181 2.66 8.43 -12.84
C ASP A 181 1.86 7.65 -13.89
N ILE A 182 1.77 6.35 -13.70
CA ILE A 182 1.00 5.44 -14.54
C ILE A 182 0.34 4.35 -13.71
N SER A 183 -0.87 3.95 -14.10
CA SER A 183 -1.59 2.79 -13.61
C SER A 183 -2.18 1.99 -14.77
N VAL A 184 -2.87 0.91 -14.47
CA VAL A 184 -3.56 0.08 -15.49
C VAL A 184 -4.58 0.87 -16.32
N SER A 185 -5.16 1.94 -15.75
CA SER A 185 -6.27 2.67 -16.39
C SER A 185 -6.02 4.17 -16.59
N HIS A 186 -4.99 4.73 -15.94
CA HIS A 186 -4.75 6.17 -15.95
C HIS A 186 -3.26 6.47 -15.93
N PHE A 187 -2.89 7.60 -16.47
CA PHE A 187 -1.53 8.15 -16.38
C PHE A 187 -1.60 9.67 -16.23
N SER A 188 -0.53 10.25 -15.73
CA SER A 188 -0.36 11.70 -15.70
C SER A 188 0.99 12.12 -16.30
N PHE A 189 0.99 13.30 -16.88
CA PHE A 189 2.18 13.86 -17.51
C PHE A 189 2.20 15.40 -17.36
N ILE A 190 3.36 15.99 -17.51
CA ILE A 190 3.52 17.43 -17.60
C ILE A 190 3.53 17.79 -19.10
N SER A 191 2.60 18.66 -19.48
CA SER A 191 2.60 19.22 -20.82
C SER A 191 3.62 20.37 -20.91
N PRO A 192 4.32 20.53 -22.04
CA PRO A 192 5.08 21.73 -22.30
C PRO A 192 4.20 22.98 -22.19
N GLU A 193 4.78 24.08 -21.69
CA GLU A 193 4.07 25.37 -21.62
C GLU A 193 3.51 25.75 -22.99
N ASN A 194 2.23 26.10 -23.02
CA ASN A 194 1.45 26.49 -24.20
C ASN A 194 1.05 25.40 -25.19
N ALA A 195 1.11 24.14 -24.86
CA ALA A 195 1.02 23.08 -25.88
C ALA A 195 -0.36 22.44 -26.04
N LEU A 196 -1.31 22.59 -25.12
CA LEU A 196 -2.52 21.77 -25.18
C LEU A 196 -3.81 22.59 -25.20
N ASN A 197 -4.34 22.80 -26.40
CA ASN A 197 -5.72 23.23 -26.60
C ASN A 197 -6.69 22.04 -26.62
N ILE A 198 -6.39 20.99 -25.81
CA ILE A 198 -7.23 19.79 -25.70
C ILE A 198 -8.33 20.06 -24.67
N GLN A 199 -9.58 19.81 -25.06
CA GLN A 199 -10.70 19.96 -24.16
C GLN A 199 -10.82 18.77 -23.19
N LEU A 200 -11.39 19.02 -22.02
CA LEU A 200 -11.73 17.92 -21.09
C LEU A 200 -12.66 16.93 -21.78
N TYR A 201 -12.37 15.65 -21.59
CA TYR A 201 -13.04 14.50 -22.20
C TYR A 201 -12.80 14.31 -23.70
N GLU A 202 -11.91 15.09 -24.28
CA GLU A 202 -11.46 14.87 -25.66
C GLU A 202 -10.60 13.61 -25.77
N LYS A 203 -10.79 12.88 -26.87
CA LYS A 203 -10.07 11.64 -27.15
C LYS A 203 -8.81 11.93 -27.96
N ILE A 204 -7.67 11.56 -27.41
CA ILE A 204 -6.36 11.57 -28.07
C ILE A 204 -6.12 10.17 -28.62
N LYS A 205 -6.01 10.06 -29.93
CA LYS A 205 -5.69 8.79 -30.61
C LYS A 205 -4.18 8.57 -30.66
N ASP A 206 -3.79 7.31 -30.73
CA ASP A 206 -2.39 6.91 -30.89
C ASP A 206 -1.42 7.57 -29.89
N PHE A 207 -1.78 7.52 -28.61
CA PHE A 207 -0.88 7.93 -27.55
C PHE A 207 0.20 6.85 -27.35
N HIS A 208 1.46 7.21 -27.60
CA HIS A 208 2.61 6.32 -27.53
C HIS A 208 3.28 6.44 -26.17
N PHE A 209 3.60 5.33 -25.57
CA PHE A 209 4.28 5.23 -24.28
C PHE A 209 5.60 4.50 -24.46
N ASN A 210 6.63 5.01 -23.80
CA ASN A 210 7.87 4.30 -23.55
C ASN A 210 8.06 4.17 -22.03
N ILE A 211 7.89 2.98 -21.49
CA ILE A 211 8.08 2.69 -20.08
C ILE A 211 9.36 1.88 -19.91
N ARG A 212 10.45 2.55 -19.56
CA ARG A 212 11.78 1.93 -19.38
C ARG A 212 12.20 1.04 -20.55
N GLY A 213 11.93 1.48 -21.80
CA GLY A 213 12.25 0.74 -23.02
C GLY A 213 11.13 -0.14 -23.57
N PHE A 214 10.05 -0.38 -22.83
CA PHE A 214 8.86 -1.05 -23.34
C PHE A 214 7.97 -0.04 -24.07
N LEU A 215 7.74 -0.27 -25.36
CA LEU A 215 6.92 0.59 -26.21
C LEU A 215 5.51 0.00 -26.34
N PHE A 216 4.50 0.81 -26.09
CA PHE A 216 3.12 0.46 -26.35
C PHE A 216 2.32 1.71 -26.76
N ARG A 217 1.15 1.50 -27.33
CA ARG A 217 0.25 2.58 -27.72
C ARG A 217 -1.17 2.28 -27.27
N SER A 218 -1.93 3.34 -27.00
CA SER A 218 -3.34 3.27 -26.66
C SER A 218 -4.01 4.58 -27.03
N ASP A 219 -5.32 4.56 -27.17
CA ASP A 219 -6.10 5.79 -27.12
C ASP A 219 -6.22 6.29 -25.68
N ALA A 220 -6.28 7.60 -25.51
CA ALA A 220 -6.42 8.25 -24.21
C ALA A 220 -7.56 9.27 -24.22
N VAL A 221 -8.10 9.58 -23.05
CA VAL A 221 -9.10 10.63 -22.86
C VAL A 221 -8.60 11.59 -21.79
N LEU A 222 -8.58 12.88 -22.07
CA LEU A 222 -8.20 13.89 -21.10
C LEU A 222 -9.30 14.05 -20.05
N ILE A 223 -9.04 13.59 -18.82
CA ILE A 223 -10.01 13.65 -17.73
C ILE A 223 -9.76 14.78 -16.73
N MET A 224 -8.56 15.36 -16.72
CA MET A 224 -8.21 16.45 -15.82
C MET A 224 -7.00 17.23 -16.37
N GLN A 225 -7.10 18.54 -16.31
CA GLN A 225 -5.99 19.46 -16.60
C GLN A 225 -5.81 20.41 -15.41
N ARG A 226 -4.58 20.59 -14.97
CA ARG A 226 -4.23 21.55 -13.91
C ARG A 226 -3.21 22.54 -14.47
N LYS A 227 -3.43 23.81 -14.20
CA LYS A 227 -2.51 24.91 -14.51
C LYS A 227 -1.53 25.11 -13.37
#